data_0fd5ca4c73b96c149edbc9048556b64a
#
_entry.id   0fd5ca4c73b96c149edbc9048556b64a
#
_cell.length_a   1.000
_cell.length_b   1.000
_cell.length_c   1.000
_cell.angle_alpha   90.00
_cell.angle_beta   90.00
_cell.angle_gamma   90.00
#
_symmetry.space_group_name_H-M   'P 1'
#
loop_
_entity.id
_entity.type
_entity.pdbx_description
1 polymer ?
#
loop_
_entity_poly.entity_id
_entity_poly.type
_entity_poly.pdbx_seq_one_letter_code
_entity_poly.pdbx_strand_id
1 'polypeptide(L)'
;MILRRLTKHVKDQNWFAVGVDFLIVVIGVFIGLQVNNWNEARRDREVEASYLARLQQELSEMSSQAVAQFDSVRRIHQLMVEVEDYFTTGQGRDSLNGAHCASLARSHIFGDVIFYPPTIKELIATGRIVLIRDHALRIAILSFDGANTAFTQLRADIQIDRLPLARKYPELLQLDRSSWEDSTCEFERMAEHQAFLNDFIDNRHRYSAYDSNLVERQSQLIKSLGKKVASVRGTSFTSGPASPDHERIQTAGEQMP
;
A
#
# COMPACT_ATOMS: atom_id res chain seq x y z
N MET A 1 72.15 34.98 -21.97
CA MET A 1 71.67 35.24 -23.35
C MET A 1 70.36 34.54 -23.72
N ILE A 2 69.90 33.54 -22.95
CA ILE A 2 68.69 32.73 -23.25
C ILE A 2 67.40 33.53 -22.94
N LEU A 3 67.37 34.27 -21.86
CA LEU A 3 66.15 35.00 -21.41
C LEU A 3 65.75 36.12 -22.42
N ARG A 4 66.71 36.71 -23.15
CA ARG A 4 66.42 37.78 -24.12
C ARG A 4 65.85 37.30 -25.46
N ARG A 5 66.01 35.95 -25.76
CA ARG A 5 65.36 35.34 -26.91
C ARG A 5 63.93 34.89 -26.60
N LEU A 6 63.64 34.51 -25.36
CA LEU A 6 62.26 34.14 -24.93
C LEU A 6 61.35 35.38 -24.94
N THR A 7 61.83 36.55 -24.47
CA THR A 7 61.00 37.75 -24.44
C THR A 7 60.72 38.33 -25.85
N LYS A 8 61.56 38.05 -26.84
CA LYS A 8 61.33 38.46 -28.22
C LYS A 8 60.27 37.67 -28.94
N HIS A 9 60.21 36.32 -28.67
CA HIS A 9 59.20 35.48 -29.21
C HIS A 9 57.80 35.72 -28.57
N VAL A 10 57.74 36.14 -27.33
CA VAL A 10 56.46 36.48 -26.65
C VAL A 10 55.91 37.82 -27.15
N LYS A 11 56.76 38.72 -27.65
CA LYS A 11 56.35 40.06 -28.11
C LYS A 11 55.80 40.05 -29.54
N ASP A 12 56.22 39.09 -30.36
CA ASP A 12 55.75 38.90 -31.73
C ASP A 12 54.54 37.90 -31.80
N GLN A 13 54.11 37.38 -30.68
CA GLN A 13 53.04 36.45 -30.61
C GLN A 13 51.67 37.15 -30.82
N ASN A 14 50.99 36.73 -31.84
CA ASN A 14 49.66 37.27 -32.17
C ASN A 14 48.65 36.91 -31.08
N TRP A 15 48.51 37.77 -30.07
CA TRP A 15 47.59 37.60 -28.93
C TRP A 15 46.16 37.36 -29.36
N PHE A 16 45.75 37.81 -30.56
CA PHE A 16 44.45 37.53 -31.12
C PHE A 16 44.30 36.06 -31.47
N ALA A 17 45.31 35.44 -32.08
CA ALA A 17 45.29 34.01 -32.40
C ALA A 17 45.22 33.14 -31.12
N VAL A 18 46.03 33.49 -30.09
CA VAL A 18 45.97 32.81 -28.78
C VAL A 18 44.61 32.97 -28.12
N GLY A 19 43.99 34.13 -28.22
CA GLY A 19 42.65 34.39 -27.70
C GLY A 19 41.57 33.54 -28.41
N VAL A 20 41.69 33.41 -29.74
CA VAL A 20 40.76 32.56 -30.54
C VAL A 20 40.95 31.08 -30.21
N ASP A 21 42.18 30.58 -30.11
CA ASP A 21 42.47 29.20 -29.74
C ASP A 21 41.93 28.89 -28.34
N PHE A 22 42.11 29.77 -27.38
CA PHE A 22 41.56 29.64 -26.05
C PHE A 22 40.03 29.60 -26.08
N LEU A 23 39.38 30.47 -26.85
CA LEU A 23 37.93 30.51 -26.98
C LEU A 23 37.39 29.21 -27.60
N ILE A 24 38.06 28.67 -28.63
CA ILE A 24 37.69 27.39 -29.26
C ILE A 24 37.74 26.24 -28.23
N VAL A 25 38.80 26.18 -27.40
CA VAL A 25 38.95 25.16 -26.36
C VAL A 25 37.83 25.29 -25.32
N VAL A 26 37.55 26.49 -24.83
CA VAL A 26 36.49 26.75 -23.86
C VAL A 26 35.11 26.34 -24.43
N ILE A 27 34.81 26.76 -25.66
CA ILE A 27 33.55 26.39 -26.33
C ILE A 27 33.48 24.85 -26.50
N GLY A 28 34.56 24.21 -26.92
CA GLY A 28 34.61 22.73 -27.09
C GLY A 28 34.34 21.99 -25.79
N VAL A 29 34.97 22.43 -24.69
CA VAL A 29 34.69 21.84 -23.35
C VAL A 29 33.24 22.09 -22.94
N PHE A 30 32.73 23.31 -23.13
CA PHE A 30 31.35 23.65 -22.77
C PHE A 30 30.32 22.80 -23.55
N ILE A 31 30.52 22.66 -24.87
CA ILE A 31 29.66 21.81 -25.71
C ILE A 31 29.75 20.34 -25.25
N GLY A 32 30.94 19.84 -24.95
CA GLY A 32 31.15 18.48 -24.44
C GLY A 32 30.37 18.22 -23.15
N LEU A 33 30.43 19.15 -22.19
CA LEU A 33 29.67 19.07 -20.94
C LEU A 33 28.15 19.14 -21.19
N GLN A 34 27.67 20.00 -22.09
CA GLN A 34 26.24 20.11 -22.42
C GLN A 34 25.71 18.84 -23.06
N VAL A 35 26.46 18.21 -23.98
CA VAL A 35 26.08 16.94 -24.60
C VAL A 35 26.00 15.83 -23.56
N ASN A 36 26.95 15.78 -22.61
CA ASN A 36 26.93 14.81 -21.52
C ASN A 36 25.70 14.99 -20.62
N ASN A 37 25.45 16.23 -20.18
CA ASN A 37 24.28 16.55 -19.34
C ASN A 37 22.95 16.23 -20.05
N TRP A 38 22.89 16.47 -21.37
CA TRP A 38 21.68 16.15 -22.14
C TRP A 38 21.45 14.64 -22.26
N ASN A 39 22.52 13.86 -22.47
CA ASN A 39 22.44 12.40 -22.50
C ASN A 39 22.02 11.82 -21.15
N GLU A 40 22.58 12.36 -20.06
CA GLU A 40 22.21 11.96 -18.69
C GLU A 40 20.73 12.28 -18.41
N ALA A 41 20.29 13.49 -18.70
CA ALA A 41 18.89 13.88 -18.54
C ALA A 41 17.92 13.05 -19.41
N ARG A 42 18.36 12.57 -20.58
CA ARG A 42 17.59 11.67 -21.40
C ARG A 42 17.47 10.29 -20.77
N ARG A 43 18.59 9.75 -20.28
CA ARG A 43 18.63 8.45 -19.59
C ARG A 43 17.75 8.46 -18.33
N ASP A 44 17.81 9.54 -17.55
CA ASP A 44 16.98 9.71 -16.35
C ASP A 44 15.49 9.70 -16.68
N ARG A 45 15.08 10.34 -17.80
CA ARG A 45 13.69 10.30 -18.27
C ARG A 45 13.23 8.89 -18.65
N GLU A 46 14.08 8.11 -19.30
CA GLU A 46 13.79 6.73 -19.70
C GLU A 46 13.66 5.85 -18.45
N VAL A 47 14.53 6.05 -17.46
CA VAL A 47 14.49 5.34 -16.17
C VAL A 47 13.23 5.73 -15.38
N GLU A 48 12.91 7.04 -15.27
CA GLU A 48 11.68 7.51 -14.63
C GLU A 48 10.44 6.87 -15.27
N ALA A 49 10.35 6.90 -16.61
CA ALA A 49 9.22 6.31 -17.34
C ALA A 49 9.06 4.81 -17.05
N SER A 50 10.17 4.08 -16.94
CA SER A 50 10.16 2.66 -16.56
C SER A 50 9.64 2.44 -15.14
N TYR A 51 10.10 3.23 -14.17
CA TYR A 51 9.60 3.16 -12.80
C TYR A 51 8.11 3.47 -12.71
N LEU A 52 7.64 4.51 -13.40
CA LEU A 52 6.23 4.88 -13.39
C LEU A 52 5.35 3.83 -14.08
N ALA A 53 5.84 3.17 -15.12
CA ALA A 53 5.13 2.08 -15.78
C ALA A 53 4.94 0.89 -14.84
N ARG A 54 6.02 0.47 -14.19
CA ARG A 54 6.01 -0.64 -13.23
C ARG A 54 5.15 -0.33 -12.01
N LEU A 55 5.29 0.89 -11.45
CA LEU A 55 4.47 1.33 -10.32
C LEU A 55 2.97 1.35 -10.66
N GLN A 56 2.59 1.80 -11.86
CA GLN A 56 1.19 1.78 -12.29
C GLN A 56 0.65 0.35 -12.39
N GLN A 57 1.43 -0.58 -12.91
CA GLN A 57 1.04 -1.98 -12.99
C GLN A 57 0.84 -2.58 -11.59
N GLU A 58 1.82 -2.43 -10.70
CA GLU A 58 1.74 -2.90 -9.31
C GLU A 58 0.50 -2.35 -8.58
N LEU A 59 0.25 -1.03 -8.70
CA LEU A 59 -0.93 -0.40 -8.10
C LEU A 59 -2.25 -0.89 -8.71
N SER A 60 -2.28 -1.20 -10.01
CA SER A 60 -3.46 -1.75 -10.69
C SER A 60 -3.80 -3.14 -10.15
N GLU A 61 -2.80 -4.01 -10.03
CA GLU A 61 -2.95 -5.37 -9.47
C GLU A 61 -3.37 -5.32 -8.00
N MET A 62 -2.69 -4.50 -7.19
CA MET A 62 -3.02 -4.34 -5.77
C MET A 62 -4.39 -3.70 -5.55
N SER A 63 -4.85 -2.83 -6.45
CA SER A 63 -6.16 -2.18 -6.32
C SER A 63 -7.32 -3.17 -6.35
N SER A 64 -7.28 -4.18 -7.23
CA SER A 64 -8.33 -5.21 -7.28
C SER A 64 -8.32 -6.08 -6.03
N GLN A 65 -7.15 -6.48 -5.56
CA GLN A 65 -6.99 -7.26 -4.33
C GLN A 65 -7.45 -6.47 -3.09
N ALA A 66 -7.07 -5.19 -3.00
CA ALA A 66 -7.47 -4.32 -1.90
C ALA A 66 -9.00 -4.08 -1.87
N VAL A 67 -9.66 -4.03 -3.03
CA VAL A 67 -11.13 -3.93 -3.11
C VAL A 67 -11.77 -5.23 -2.62
N ALA A 68 -11.31 -6.38 -3.08
CA ALA A 68 -11.85 -7.67 -2.66
C ALA A 68 -11.67 -7.89 -1.14
N GLN A 69 -10.52 -7.51 -0.60
CA GLN A 69 -10.28 -7.54 0.85
C GLN A 69 -11.24 -6.61 1.61
N PHE A 70 -11.39 -5.38 1.13
CA PHE A 70 -12.31 -4.40 1.72
C PHE A 70 -13.75 -4.91 1.75
N ASP A 71 -14.24 -5.47 0.64
CA ASP A 71 -15.61 -6.00 0.55
C ASP A 71 -15.82 -7.19 1.50
N SER A 72 -14.82 -8.08 1.63
CA SER A 72 -14.86 -9.20 2.56
C SER A 72 -14.89 -8.75 4.02
N VAL A 73 -13.99 -7.85 4.40
CA VAL A 73 -13.89 -7.34 5.77
C VAL A 73 -15.17 -6.58 6.15
N ARG A 74 -15.66 -5.73 5.26
CA ARG A 74 -16.89 -4.95 5.47
C ARG A 74 -18.12 -5.85 5.66
N ARG A 75 -18.22 -6.93 4.90
CA ARG A 75 -19.29 -7.90 5.07
C ARG A 75 -19.27 -8.55 6.46
N ILE A 76 -18.11 -8.99 6.92
CA ILE A 76 -17.97 -9.59 8.26
C ILE A 76 -18.33 -8.55 9.34
N HIS A 77 -17.85 -7.31 9.19
CA HIS A 77 -18.18 -6.22 10.12
C HIS A 77 -19.69 -5.93 10.16
N GLN A 78 -20.35 -5.91 9.02
CA GLN A 78 -21.79 -5.71 8.93
C GLN A 78 -22.59 -6.82 9.65
N LEU A 79 -22.20 -8.09 9.47
CA LEU A 79 -22.81 -9.20 10.19
C LEU A 79 -22.66 -9.07 11.72
N MET A 80 -21.51 -8.57 12.20
CA MET A 80 -21.33 -8.30 13.64
C MET A 80 -22.23 -7.17 14.13
N VAL A 81 -22.46 -6.13 13.31
CA VAL A 81 -23.36 -5.02 13.65
C VAL A 81 -24.81 -5.54 13.75
N GLU A 82 -25.26 -6.38 12.83
CA GLU A 82 -26.59 -7.00 12.87
C GLU A 82 -26.79 -7.85 14.13
N VAL A 83 -25.77 -8.58 14.59
CA VAL A 83 -25.80 -9.30 15.86
C VAL A 83 -25.87 -8.36 17.07
N GLU A 84 -25.10 -7.25 17.06
CA GLU A 84 -25.14 -6.23 18.12
C GLU A 84 -26.52 -5.60 18.22
N ASP A 85 -27.14 -5.30 17.07
CA ASP A 85 -28.49 -4.74 17.02
C ASP A 85 -29.52 -5.71 17.68
N TYR A 86 -29.40 -7.01 17.40
CA TYR A 86 -30.21 -8.00 18.10
C TYR A 86 -29.96 -8.01 19.60
N PHE A 87 -28.70 -8.01 20.05
CA PHE A 87 -28.39 -8.01 21.49
C PHE A 87 -28.87 -6.74 22.20
N THR A 88 -28.98 -5.64 21.48
CA THR A 88 -29.40 -4.35 22.04
C THR A 88 -30.93 -4.21 22.05
N THR A 89 -31.61 -4.66 21.00
CA THR A 89 -33.04 -4.43 20.79
C THR A 89 -33.94 -5.62 21.09
N GLY A 90 -33.37 -6.82 21.11
CA GLY A 90 -34.09 -8.09 21.16
C GLY A 90 -34.84 -8.44 19.88
N GLN A 91 -34.70 -7.63 18.82
CA GLN A 91 -35.40 -7.82 17.55
C GLN A 91 -34.49 -8.44 16.48
N GLY A 92 -35.10 -9.12 15.51
CA GLY A 92 -34.33 -9.66 14.36
C GLY A 92 -33.69 -11.03 14.59
N ARG A 93 -34.07 -11.76 15.64
CA ARG A 93 -33.51 -13.10 15.91
C ARG A 93 -33.62 -14.04 14.73
N ASP A 94 -34.76 -14.01 14.01
CA ASP A 94 -35.05 -14.92 12.89
C ASP A 94 -34.13 -14.65 11.66
N SER A 95 -33.51 -13.51 11.59
CA SER A 95 -32.55 -13.16 10.52
C SER A 95 -31.14 -13.69 10.81
N LEU A 96 -30.82 -13.99 12.07
CA LEU A 96 -29.51 -14.48 12.45
C LEU A 96 -29.33 -15.95 12.04
N ASN A 97 -28.21 -16.24 11.38
CA ASN A 97 -27.89 -17.54 10.81
C ASN A 97 -26.40 -17.90 10.99
N GLY A 98 -25.93 -18.95 10.33
CA GLY A 98 -24.56 -19.45 10.40
C GLY A 98 -23.50 -18.39 10.00
N ALA A 99 -23.81 -17.50 9.03
CA ALA A 99 -22.87 -16.42 8.66
C ALA A 99 -22.66 -15.42 9.81
N HIS A 100 -23.71 -15.12 10.57
CA HIS A 100 -23.61 -14.29 11.77
C HIS A 100 -22.80 -14.97 12.87
N CYS A 101 -23.02 -16.30 13.08
CA CYS A 101 -22.22 -17.10 14.00
C CYS A 101 -20.73 -17.12 13.59
N ALA A 102 -20.46 -17.33 12.30
CA ALA A 102 -19.11 -17.26 11.76
C ALA A 102 -18.44 -15.89 11.99
N SER A 103 -19.19 -14.78 11.89
CA SER A 103 -18.66 -13.46 12.16
C SER A 103 -18.21 -13.28 13.61
N LEU A 104 -18.99 -13.80 14.58
CA LEU A 104 -18.61 -13.84 15.99
C LEU A 104 -17.38 -14.70 16.24
N ALA A 105 -17.36 -15.91 15.68
CA ALA A 105 -16.26 -16.86 15.80
C ALA A 105 -14.92 -16.29 15.29
N ARG A 106 -14.99 -15.46 14.22
CA ARG A 106 -13.85 -14.84 13.56
C ARG A 106 -13.58 -13.40 13.98
N SER A 107 -14.31 -12.84 14.92
CA SER A 107 -14.23 -11.43 15.33
C SER A 107 -12.84 -10.97 15.80
N HIS A 108 -11.99 -11.92 16.19
CA HIS A 108 -10.61 -11.71 16.61
C HIS A 108 -9.57 -11.95 15.48
N ILE A 109 -10.00 -12.27 14.26
CA ILE A 109 -9.14 -12.59 13.12
C ILE A 109 -9.07 -11.36 12.21
N PHE A 110 -7.89 -10.78 12.11
CA PHE A 110 -7.59 -9.66 11.22
C PHE A 110 -6.70 -10.15 10.09
N GLY A 111 -7.05 -9.81 8.86
CA GLY A 111 -6.29 -10.23 7.67
C GLY A 111 -4.84 -9.68 7.68
N ASP A 112 -3.95 -10.40 7.00
CA ASP A 112 -2.50 -10.18 7.07
C ASP A 112 -1.95 -9.28 5.98
N VAL A 113 -2.76 -8.91 4.97
CA VAL A 113 -2.25 -8.24 3.79
C VAL A 113 -2.20 -6.73 3.98
N ILE A 114 -0.98 -6.20 3.96
CA ILE A 114 -0.70 -4.78 3.76
C ILE A 114 -0.06 -4.64 2.37
N PHE A 115 -0.75 -3.93 1.48
CA PHE A 115 -0.30 -3.75 0.11
C PHE A 115 0.77 -2.66 0.05
N TYR A 116 1.98 -3.04 -0.37
CA TYR A 116 3.07 -2.10 -0.53
C TYR A 116 3.83 -2.36 -1.84
N PRO A 117 3.73 -1.44 -2.82
CA PRO A 117 4.38 -1.61 -4.12
C PRO A 117 5.90 -1.76 -4.00
N PRO A 118 6.49 -2.86 -4.53
CA PRO A 118 7.94 -3.08 -4.52
C PRO A 118 8.72 -1.92 -5.14
N THR A 119 8.16 -1.30 -6.19
CA THR A 119 8.76 -0.14 -6.85
C THR A 119 8.92 1.05 -5.91
N ILE A 120 7.99 1.31 -5.00
CA ILE A 120 8.13 2.38 -3.99
C ILE A 120 9.28 2.06 -3.05
N LYS A 121 9.34 0.82 -2.56
CA LYS A 121 10.42 0.36 -1.69
C LYS A 121 11.79 0.53 -2.37
N GLU A 122 11.90 0.16 -3.64
CA GLU A 122 13.14 0.30 -4.42
C GLU A 122 13.53 1.77 -4.60
N LEU A 123 12.57 2.63 -5.01
CA LEU A 123 12.82 4.08 -5.22
C LEU A 123 13.34 4.76 -3.96
N ILE A 124 12.79 4.41 -2.79
CA ILE A 124 13.18 5.01 -1.51
C ILE A 124 14.52 4.43 -1.04
N ALA A 125 14.67 3.11 -1.03
CA ALA A 125 15.88 2.43 -0.53
C ALA A 125 17.13 2.79 -1.35
N THR A 126 16.99 3.04 -2.65
CA THR A 126 18.09 3.41 -3.55
C THR A 126 18.30 4.91 -3.69
N GLY A 127 17.46 5.74 -3.07
CA GLY A 127 17.46 7.20 -3.24
C GLY A 127 16.99 7.67 -4.62
N ARG A 128 16.52 6.77 -5.50
CA ARG A 128 16.07 7.08 -6.86
C ARG A 128 14.74 7.82 -6.92
N ILE A 129 14.10 8.03 -5.78
CA ILE A 129 12.89 8.85 -5.68
C ILE A 129 13.09 10.27 -6.24
N VAL A 130 14.32 10.76 -6.25
CA VAL A 130 14.69 12.08 -6.84
C VAL A 130 14.53 12.12 -8.36
N LEU A 131 14.53 10.96 -9.04
CA LEU A 131 14.31 10.86 -10.48
C LEU A 131 12.85 11.17 -10.87
N ILE A 132 11.91 11.04 -9.93
CA ILE A 132 10.51 11.41 -10.16
C ILE A 132 10.43 12.94 -10.22
N ARG A 133 10.29 13.48 -11.43
CA ARG A 133 10.34 14.93 -11.68
C ARG A 133 9.06 15.64 -11.25
N ASP A 134 7.91 15.01 -11.40
CA ASP A 134 6.67 15.57 -10.89
C ASP A 134 6.71 15.64 -9.35
N HIS A 135 6.81 16.85 -8.83
CA HIS A 135 6.94 17.10 -7.39
C HIS A 135 5.72 16.61 -6.61
N ALA A 136 4.52 16.79 -7.17
CA ALA A 136 3.29 16.38 -6.50
C ALA A 136 3.15 14.85 -6.46
N LEU A 137 3.62 14.14 -7.50
CA LEU A 137 3.68 12.68 -7.50
C LEU A 137 4.74 12.18 -6.51
N ARG A 138 5.91 12.79 -6.48
CA ARG A 138 6.99 12.42 -5.53
C ARG A 138 6.51 12.54 -4.08
N ILE A 139 5.82 13.63 -3.71
CA ILE A 139 5.21 13.78 -2.39
C ILE A 139 4.17 12.70 -2.14
N ALA A 140 3.32 12.36 -3.13
CA ALA A 140 2.30 11.32 -2.97
C ALA A 140 2.92 9.94 -2.71
N ILE A 141 4.02 9.61 -3.38
CA ILE A 141 4.76 8.35 -3.15
C ILE A 141 5.33 8.31 -1.72
N LEU A 142 5.97 9.40 -1.26
CA LEU A 142 6.52 9.50 0.09
C LEU A 142 5.41 9.45 1.17
N SER A 143 4.27 10.09 0.91
CA SER A 143 3.11 10.03 1.80
C SER A 143 2.51 8.62 1.87
N PHE A 144 2.51 7.89 0.76
CA PHE A 144 2.08 6.49 0.72
C PHE A 144 3.00 5.61 1.57
N ASP A 145 4.31 5.80 1.48
CA ASP A 145 5.29 5.09 2.30
C ASP A 145 5.08 5.35 3.81
N GLY A 146 4.90 6.63 4.19
CA GLY A 146 4.60 6.99 5.57
C GLY A 146 3.29 6.37 6.08
N ALA A 147 2.24 6.37 5.26
CA ALA A 147 0.97 5.74 5.60
C ALA A 147 1.10 4.22 5.77
N ASN A 148 1.90 3.55 4.94
CA ASN A 148 2.18 2.12 5.05
C ASN A 148 2.83 1.76 6.39
N THR A 149 3.77 2.59 6.87
CA THR A 149 4.37 2.43 8.20
C THR A 149 3.31 2.54 9.30
N ALA A 150 2.42 3.52 9.21
CA ALA A 150 1.32 3.71 10.17
C ALA A 150 0.32 2.52 10.13
N PHE A 151 0.00 1.98 8.96
CA PHE A 151 -0.85 0.79 8.84
C PHE A 151 -0.22 -0.45 9.47
N THR A 152 1.08 -0.63 9.32
CA THR A 152 1.82 -1.74 9.94
C THR A 152 1.76 -1.64 11.47
N GLN A 153 1.91 -0.45 12.02
CA GLN A 153 1.81 -0.21 13.45
C GLN A 153 0.37 -0.43 13.95
N LEU A 154 -0.62 0.19 13.30
CA LEU A 154 -2.03 0.02 13.67
C LEU A 154 -2.46 -1.45 13.65
N ARG A 155 -2.03 -2.20 12.64
CA ARG A 155 -2.29 -3.64 12.57
C ARG A 155 -1.68 -4.39 13.75
N ALA A 156 -0.46 -4.08 14.13
CA ALA A 156 0.17 -4.68 15.31
C ALA A 156 -0.63 -4.38 16.58
N ASP A 157 -1.06 -3.12 16.75
CA ASP A 157 -1.80 -2.67 17.94
C ASP A 157 -3.17 -3.35 18.08
N ILE A 158 -3.93 -3.49 16.97
CA ILE A 158 -5.25 -4.17 17.02
C ILE A 158 -5.14 -5.68 17.21
N GLN A 159 -3.97 -6.29 17.01
CA GLN A 159 -3.74 -7.71 17.25
C GLN A 159 -3.32 -8.02 18.70
N ILE A 160 -3.02 -7.00 19.51
CA ILE A 160 -2.76 -7.17 20.92
C ILE A 160 -4.07 -7.53 21.62
N ASP A 161 -4.02 -8.45 22.57
CA ASP A 161 -5.17 -8.88 23.39
C ASP A 161 -6.39 -9.37 22.59
N ARG A 162 -6.14 -10.13 21.52
CA ARG A 162 -7.22 -10.76 20.77
C ARG A 162 -8.04 -11.71 21.66
N LEU A 163 -9.37 -11.57 21.61
CA LEU A 163 -10.30 -12.37 22.40
C LEU A 163 -10.97 -13.44 21.53
N PRO A 164 -10.49 -14.69 21.51
CA PRO A 164 -11.16 -15.79 20.80
C PRO A 164 -12.40 -16.23 21.57
N LEU A 165 -13.58 -15.70 21.22
CA LEU A 165 -14.84 -15.90 21.92
C LEU A 165 -15.20 -17.38 22.09
N ALA A 166 -15.01 -18.20 21.05
CA ALA A 166 -15.28 -19.61 21.10
C ALA A 166 -14.44 -20.38 22.14
N ARG A 167 -13.21 -19.93 22.42
CA ARG A 167 -12.37 -20.53 23.47
C ARG A 167 -12.78 -20.09 24.86
N LYS A 168 -13.23 -18.83 24.99
CA LYS A 168 -13.61 -18.26 26.29
C LYS A 168 -15.02 -18.64 26.72
N TYR A 169 -15.92 -18.85 25.73
CA TYR A 169 -17.34 -19.17 25.95
C TYR A 169 -17.79 -20.41 25.13
N PRO A 170 -17.20 -21.58 25.39
CA PRO A 170 -17.49 -22.77 24.59
C PRO A 170 -18.93 -23.26 24.72
N GLU A 171 -19.63 -22.87 25.79
CA GLU A 171 -21.03 -23.14 26.03
C GLU A 171 -22.00 -22.27 25.24
N LEU A 172 -21.51 -21.16 24.66
CA LEU A 172 -22.28 -20.21 23.85
C LEU A 172 -21.95 -20.28 22.36
N LEU A 173 -20.67 -20.57 22.03
CA LEU A 173 -20.19 -20.65 20.68
C LEU A 173 -19.32 -21.88 20.47
N GLN A 174 -19.76 -22.79 19.60
CA GLN A 174 -19.07 -24.04 19.27
C GLN A 174 -18.62 -23.99 17.80
N LEU A 175 -17.30 -24.14 17.58
CA LEU A 175 -16.72 -24.20 16.24
C LEU A 175 -17.00 -25.55 15.57
N ASP A 176 -17.43 -25.50 14.32
CA ASP A 176 -17.46 -26.68 13.47
C ASP A 176 -16.07 -27.01 12.91
N ARG A 177 -15.88 -28.29 12.50
CA ARG A 177 -14.61 -28.80 11.97
C ARG A 177 -14.41 -28.51 10.48
N SER A 178 -15.51 -28.32 9.76
CA SER A 178 -15.51 -28.20 8.30
C SER A 178 -15.61 -26.73 7.83
N SER A 179 -16.41 -25.92 8.50
CA SER A 179 -16.70 -24.53 8.08
C SER A 179 -16.99 -23.63 9.28
N TRP A 180 -16.60 -22.37 9.17
CA TRP A 180 -17.00 -21.35 10.14
C TRP A 180 -18.51 -21.12 10.18
N GLU A 181 -19.18 -21.29 9.05
CA GLU A 181 -20.62 -21.04 8.89
C GLU A 181 -21.48 -22.15 9.50
N ASP A 182 -20.91 -23.34 9.67
CA ASP A 182 -21.56 -24.49 10.33
C ASP A 182 -21.39 -24.47 11.86
N SER A 183 -20.64 -23.45 12.39
CA SER A 183 -20.52 -23.24 13.83
C SER A 183 -21.85 -22.88 14.47
N THR A 184 -22.03 -23.28 15.74
CA THR A 184 -23.27 -23.09 16.48
C THR A 184 -23.16 -21.97 17.49
N CYS A 185 -24.17 -21.08 17.48
CA CYS A 185 -24.27 -19.94 18.38
C CYS A 185 -25.61 -19.91 19.12
N GLU A 186 -25.56 -19.84 20.43
CA GLU A 186 -26.71 -19.69 21.33
C GLU A 186 -27.05 -18.21 21.53
N PHE A 187 -27.55 -17.56 20.47
CA PHE A 187 -27.71 -16.08 20.44
C PHE A 187 -28.57 -15.56 21.59
N GLU A 188 -29.64 -16.25 22.01
CA GLU A 188 -30.47 -15.85 23.12
C GLU A 188 -29.70 -15.85 24.44
N ARG A 189 -28.91 -16.91 24.67
CA ARG A 189 -28.07 -17.01 25.89
C ARG A 189 -26.93 -16.05 25.86
N MET A 190 -26.40 -15.74 24.67
CA MET A 190 -25.37 -14.68 24.47
C MET A 190 -25.90 -13.31 24.88
N ALA A 191 -27.14 -12.97 24.50
CA ALA A 191 -27.78 -11.69 24.81
C ALA A 191 -27.96 -11.47 26.33
N GLU A 192 -28.08 -12.54 27.10
CA GLU A 192 -28.23 -12.51 28.56
C GLU A 192 -26.87 -12.57 29.31
N HIS A 193 -25.75 -12.81 28.59
CA HIS A 193 -24.45 -13.07 29.21
C HIS A 193 -23.55 -11.84 29.16
N GLN A 194 -23.58 -10.99 30.19
CA GLN A 194 -22.88 -9.69 30.20
C GLN A 194 -21.39 -9.77 29.91
N ALA A 195 -20.68 -10.77 30.42
CA ALA A 195 -19.24 -10.91 30.17
C ALA A 195 -18.95 -11.22 28.68
N PHE A 196 -19.80 -12.05 28.04
CA PHE A 196 -19.71 -12.30 26.61
C PHE A 196 -19.96 -11.02 25.79
N LEU A 197 -21.01 -10.27 26.15
CA LEU A 197 -21.34 -9.01 25.46
C LEU A 197 -20.18 -8.01 25.52
N ASN A 198 -19.54 -7.85 26.68
CA ASN A 198 -18.38 -6.95 26.82
C ASN A 198 -17.21 -7.36 25.91
N ASP A 199 -16.88 -8.63 25.87
CA ASP A 199 -15.79 -9.15 25.04
C ASP A 199 -16.12 -9.08 23.53
N PHE A 200 -17.37 -9.37 23.17
CA PHE A 200 -17.84 -9.23 21.79
C PHE A 200 -17.78 -7.78 21.31
N ILE A 201 -18.26 -6.84 22.14
CA ILE A 201 -18.21 -5.39 21.81
C ILE A 201 -16.76 -4.91 21.66
N ASP A 202 -15.84 -5.35 22.51
CA ASP A 202 -14.41 -5.03 22.35
C ASP A 202 -13.85 -5.55 21.02
N ASN A 203 -14.12 -6.82 20.69
CA ASN A 203 -13.72 -7.39 19.39
C ASN A 203 -14.32 -6.60 18.21
N ARG A 204 -15.62 -6.25 18.27
CA ARG A 204 -16.30 -5.48 17.23
C ARG A 204 -15.70 -4.08 17.07
N HIS A 205 -15.37 -3.39 18.15
CA HIS A 205 -14.69 -2.07 18.08
C HIS A 205 -13.32 -2.19 17.40
N ARG A 206 -12.53 -3.21 17.76
CA ARG A 206 -11.24 -3.49 17.11
C ARG A 206 -11.42 -3.82 15.62
N TYR A 207 -12.45 -4.60 15.28
CA TYR A 207 -12.76 -4.94 13.90
C TYR A 207 -13.21 -3.72 13.10
N SER A 208 -13.98 -2.82 13.69
CA SER A 208 -14.36 -1.53 13.09
C SER A 208 -13.14 -0.65 12.81
N ALA A 209 -12.17 -0.59 13.74
CA ALA A 209 -10.93 0.12 13.53
C ALA A 209 -10.08 -0.50 12.41
N TYR A 210 -10.06 -1.83 12.31
CA TYR A 210 -9.41 -2.55 11.23
C TYR A 210 -10.06 -2.24 9.87
N ASP A 211 -11.40 -2.31 9.78
CA ASP A 211 -12.16 -2.01 8.56
C ASP A 211 -11.91 -0.56 8.08
N SER A 212 -12.19 0.42 8.93
CA SER A 212 -12.20 1.83 8.52
C SER A 212 -10.81 2.47 8.46
N ASN A 213 -9.95 2.25 9.46
CA ASN A 213 -8.67 2.95 9.57
C ASN A 213 -7.53 2.26 8.83
N LEU A 214 -7.67 0.97 8.50
CA LEU A 214 -6.66 0.23 7.76
C LEU A 214 -7.17 -0.14 6.36
N VAL A 215 -8.15 -1.03 6.26
CA VAL A 215 -8.51 -1.69 4.98
C VAL A 215 -9.12 -0.70 3.99
N GLU A 216 -10.12 0.06 4.42
CA GLU A 216 -10.76 1.08 3.58
C GLU A 216 -9.76 2.17 3.17
N ARG A 217 -9.01 2.69 4.13
CA ARG A 217 -8.04 3.76 3.88
C ARG A 217 -6.90 3.31 2.97
N GLN A 218 -6.41 2.08 3.12
CA GLN A 218 -5.41 1.52 2.23
C GLN A 218 -5.92 1.39 0.80
N SER A 219 -7.15 0.88 0.61
CA SER A 219 -7.79 0.79 -0.71
C SER A 219 -7.91 2.17 -1.38
N GLN A 220 -8.31 3.19 -0.62
CA GLN A 220 -8.41 4.57 -1.11
C GLN A 220 -7.05 5.15 -1.51
N LEU A 221 -6.00 4.91 -0.73
CA LEU A 221 -4.65 5.39 -1.02
C LEU A 221 -4.06 4.74 -2.27
N ILE A 222 -4.24 3.42 -2.45
CA ILE A 222 -3.81 2.70 -3.65
C ILE A 222 -4.47 3.31 -4.90
N LYS A 223 -5.80 3.48 -4.88
CA LYS A 223 -6.57 4.09 -5.98
C LYS A 223 -6.14 5.52 -6.27
N SER A 224 -5.93 6.32 -5.23
CA SER A 224 -5.51 7.73 -5.36
C SER A 224 -4.13 7.85 -5.98
N LEU A 225 -3.16 7.06 -5.48
CA LEU A 225 -1.80 7.06 -6.03
C LEU A 225 -1.79 6.53 -7.47
N GLY A 226 -2.54 5.46 -7.77
CA GLY A 226 -2.66 4.90 -9.11
C GLY A 226 -3.19 5.90 -10.13
N LYS A 227 -4.25 6.65 -9.77
CA LYS A 227 -4.79 7.73 -10.62
C LYS A 227 -3.74 8.83 -10.86
N LYS A 228 -2.97 9.18 -9.84
CA LYS A 228 -1.94 10.23 -9.95
C LYS A 228 -0.78 9.78 -10.84
N VAL A 229 -0.31 8.54 -10.72
CA VAL A 229 0.71 7.95 -11.61
C VAL A 229 0.21 7.93 -13.06
N ALA A 230 -1.02 7.47 -13.28
CA ALA A 230 -1.63 7.42 -14.62
C ALA A 230 -1.75 8.82 -15.25
N SER A 231 -2.16 9.83 -14.47
CA SER A 231 -2.23 11.23 -14.92
C SER A 231 -0.87 11.74 -15.39
N VAL A 232 0.21 11.51 -14.63
CA VAL A 232 1.57 11.93 -15.01
C VAL A 232 2.07 11.21 -16.26
N ARG A 233 1.65 9.95 -16.46
CA ARG A 233 1.97 9.16 -17.67
C ARG A 233 1.09 9.48 -18.88
N GLY A 234 0.02 10.25 -18.71
CA GLY A 234 -0.98 10.48 -19.77
C GLY A 234 -1.79 9.23 -20.13
N THR A 235 -2.02 8.33 -19.16
CA THR A 235 -2.78 7.07 -19.32
C THR A 235 -3.99 7.05 -18.39
N SER A 236 -4.85 6.04 -18.52
CA SER A 236 -5.93 5.78 -17.57
C SER A 236 -5.49 4.80 -16.47
N PHE A 237 -6.06 4.94 -15.28
CA PHE A 237 -5.90 3.97 -14.20
C PHE A 237 -7.13 3.07 -14.14
N THR A 238 -6.93 1.78 -14.32
CA THR A 238 -7.94 0.72 -14.15
C THR A 238 -7.46 -0.27 -13.11
N SER A 239 -8.38 -0.77 -12.29
CA SER A 239 -8.06 -1.93 -11.45
C SER A 239 -7.84 -3.12 -12.36
N GLY A 240 -6.71 -3.82 -12.19
CA GLY A 240 -6.42 -5.05 -12.94
C GLY A 240 -7.42 -6.15 -12.60
N PRO A 241 -7.50 -7.23 -13.41
CA PRO A 241 -8.25 -8.43 -13.02
C PRO A 241 -7.67 -8.98 -11.71
N ALA A 242 -8.54 -9.46 -10.81
CA ALA A 242 -8.09 -10.17 -9.62
C ALA A 242 -7.23 -11.37 -10.06
N SER A 243 -6.03 -11.52 -9.49
CA SER A 243 -5.16 -12.65 -9.82
C SER A 243 -5.83 -13.95 -9.37
N PRO A 244 -5.90 -14.99 -10.22
CA PRO A 244 -6.53 -16.27 -9.87
C PRO A 244 -5.84 -17.00 -8.69
N ASP A 245 -4.64 -16.57 -8.29
CA ASP A 245 -3.92 -17.18 -7.16
C ASP A 245 -4.51 -16.82 -5.80
N HIS A 246 -5.34 -15.79 -5.67
CA HIS A 246 -6.00 -15.43 -4.42
C HIS A 246 -7.17 -16.35 -4.07
N GLU A 247 -7.87 -16.92 -5.05
CA GLU A 247 -8.88 -17.95 -4.79
C GLU A 247 -8.27 -19.23 -4.19
N ARG A 248 -7.02 -19.57 -4.59
CA ARG A 248 -6.32 -20.75 -4.03
C ARG A 248 -5.85 -20.55 -2.59
N ILE A 249 -5.52 -19.31 -2.18
CA ILE A 249 -5.09 -19.05 -0.79
C ILE A 249 -6.28 -18.99 0.15
N GLN A 250 -7.43 -18.50 -0.29
CA GLN A 250 -8.66 -18.53 0.50
C GLN A 250 -9.17 -19.97 0.68
N THR A 251 -9.14 -20.78 -0.38
CA THR A 251 -9.53 -22.20 -0.30
C THR A 251 -8.49 -23.08 0.40
N ALA A 252 -7.19 -22.73 0.38
CA ALA A 252 -6.15 -23.44 1.12
C ALA A 252 -6.16 -23.12 2.63
N GLY A 253 -6.62 -21.94 3.03
CA GLY A 253 -6.88 -21.60 4.44
C GLY A 253 -8.10 -22.30 5.01
N GLU A 254 -9.03 -22.76 4.14
CA GLU A 254 -10.19 -23.58 4.49
C GLU A 254 -9.88 -25.09 4.57
N GLN A 255 -8.72 -25.53 4.10
CA GLN A 255 -8.35 -26.95 4.00
C GLN A 255 -7.17 -27.39 4.88
N MET A 256 -6.74 -26.62 5.87
CA MET A 256 -5.77 -27.15 6.83
C MET A 256 -6.51 -27.93 7.95
N PRO A 257 -6.10 -29.19 8.16
CA PRO A 257 -6.70 -30.12 9.13
C PRO A 257 -6.53 -29.68 10.58
#